data_23a4e3af1a9589c43a167aa4d8026b98
#
_entry.id   23a4e3af1a9589c43a167aa4d8026b98
#
_cell.length_a   1.000
_cell.length_b   1.000
_cell.length_c   1.000
_cell.angle_alpha   90.00
_cell.angle_beta   90.00
_cell.angle_gamma   90.00
#
_symmetry.space_group_name_H-M   'P 1'
#
loop_
_entity.id
_entity.type
_entity.pdbx_description
1 polymer ?
#
loop_
_entity_poly.entity_id
_entity_poly.type
_entity_poly.pdbx_seq_one_letter_code
_entity_poly.pdbx_strand_id
1 'polypeptide(L)'
;MGEGRGNLSPERFPLPSPIHPHKESHMLRVLVADDDPGIVRTLMLGLKMMGCQPVGVESAEAAIKALEEKGADLLLTDMRMEGMSGVELVRDAHARWPEMICVVMTAFASYENAVSAIKAGAYDYLPKPFSTEQLEHLIRKIEMLVDLQRENSRLRAGSGDWFDGLTSPKCQALQSVVERIAPSDATVLLSGETGSGKTELARSIHRRSARADKPFVEVTCTSIAENLFESEVFGHVRGAFTGAVRDKAGKFELAEGGTLFLDEIGELSATAQSKLLRFLEDKVIERVGDNKPIRLDVRIIAATNRDLAAMMKSGAFREDLYYRLNVFECTVPPLRERPEDIEPLAAKLLRSASAKYGTPPTLSQAARQALLRYGWPGNVRELRNVMERVALLAAGREVTLADLPPALTAGEDAGRMA
;
A
#
# COMPACT_ATOMS: atom_id res chain seq x y z
N MET A 1 38.67 -63.27 -10.06
CA MET A 1 38.05 -63.56 -8.73
C MET A 1 38.24 -62.38 -7.84
N GLY A 2 37.19 -61.84 -7.29
CA GLY A 2 37.26 -60.77 -6.26
C GLY A 2 36.42 -59.55 -6.59
N GLU A 3 35.08 -59.68 -6.53
CA GLU A 3 34.11 -58.63 -6.60
C GLU A 3 34.19 -57.76 -5.33
N GLY A 4 34.46 -56.47 -5.44
CA GLY A 4 34.33 -55.48 -4.39
C GLY A 4 33.08 -54.62 -4.62
N ARG A 5 31.95 -55.02 -4.03
CA ARG A 5 30.74 -54.19 -4.00
C ARG A 5 30.93 -53.09 -2.96
N GLY A 6 31.18 -51.84 -3.40
CA GLY A 6 31.09 -50.62 -2.60
C GLY A 6 29.64 -50.23 -2.34
N ASN A 7 29.21 -50.34 -1.11
CA ASN A 7 27.91 -49.97 -0.60
C ASN A 7 27.88 -48.45 -0.40
N LEU A 8 27.30 -47.68 -1.33
CA LEU A 8 27.05 -46.26 -1.19
C LEU A 8 25.75 -46.04 -0.40
N SER A 9 25.89 -45.69 0.86
CA SER A 9 24.77 -45.21 1.68
C SER A 9 24.29 -43.84 1.17
N PRO A 10 22.99 -43.60 1.04
CA PRO A 10 22.51 -42.27 0.63
C PRO A 10 22.71 -41.28 1.77
N GLU A 11 23.55 -40.27 1.54
CA GLU A 11 23.66 -39.12 2.43
C GLU A 11 22.30 -38.43 2.59
N ARG A 12 21.77 -38.46 3.78
CA ARG A 12 20.60 -37.68 4.19
C ARG A 12 21.03 -36.22 4.28
N PHE A 13 20.64 -35.40 3.32
CA PHE A 13 20.67 -33.96 3.48
C PHE A 13 19.76 -33.57 4.67
N PRO A 14 20.24 -32.80 5.64
CA PRO A 14 19.38 -32.30 6.68
C PRO A 14 18.39 -31.30 6.08
N LEU A 15 17.10 -31.55 6.28
CA LEU A 15 16.05 -30.58 5.96
C LEU A 15 16.34 -29.28 6.72
N PRO A 16 16.25 -28.12 6.08
CA PRO A 16 16.41 -26.86 6.76
C PRO A 16 15.31 -26.75 7.85
N SER A 17 15.74 -26.48 9.06
CA SER A 17 14.85 -26.16 10.18
C SER A 17 13.94 -25.02 9.79
N PRO A 18 12.65 -25.01 10.16
CA PRO A 18 11.77 -23.88 9.89
C PRO A 18 12.36 -22.65 10.59
N ILE A 19 12.81 -21.69 9.78
CA ILE A 19 13.20 -20.36 10.24
C ILE A 19 11.90 -19.70 10.70
N HIS A 20 11.63 -19.74 12.01
CA HIS A 20 10.66 -18.85 12.63
C HIS A 20 11.33 -17.48 12.75
N PRO A 21 10.91 -16.47 11.99
CA PRO A 21 11.32 -15.11 12.30
C PRO A 21 10.64 -14.75 13.63
N HIS A 22 11.41 -14.33 14.63
CA HIS A 22 10.89 -13.65 15.81
C HIS A 22 10.18 -12.37 15.36
N LYS A 23 8.92 -12.48 14.96
CA LYS A 23 7.99 -11.36 14.94
C LYS A 23 7.68 -11.08 16.41
N GLU A 24 7.84 -9.83 16.84
CA GLU A 24 7.11 -9.31 17.99
C GLU A 24 5.62 -9.52 17.68
N SER A 25 5.07 -10.64 18.13
CA SER A 25 3.67 -10.97 17.94
C SER A 25 2.86 -10.06 18.85
N HIS A 26 2.31 -9.02 18.29
CA HIS A 26 1.28 -8.24 18.96
C HIS A 26 0.08 -9.17 19.17
N MET A 27 -0.23 -9.50 20.44
CA MET A 27 -1.36 -10.37 20.78
C MET A 27 -2.67 -9.73 20.29
N LEU A 28 -3.50 -10.52 19.59
CA LEU A 28 -4.80 -10.08 19.07
C LEU A 28 -5.73 -9.70 20.22
N ARG A 29 -6.25 -8.48 20.22
CA ARG A 29 -7.22 -8.01 21.23
C ARG A 29 -8.62 -8.39 20.77
N VAL A 30 -9.29 -9.24 21.53
CA VAL A 30 -10.60 -9.80 21.20
C VAL A 30 -11.63 -9.36 22.21
N LEU A 31 -12.70 -8.67 21.77
CA LEU A 31 -13.85 -8.39 22.60
C LEU A 31 -14.92 -9.45 22.35
N VAL A 32 -15.38 -10.12 23.39
CA VAL A 32 -16.45 -11.12 23.36
C VAL A 32 -17.69 -10.54 24.02
N ALA A 33 -18.81 -10.50 23.30
CA ALA A 33 -20.10 -10.05 23.79
C ALA A 33 -21.14 -11.18 23.66
N ASP A 34 -21.65 -11.67 24.77
CA ASP A 34 -22.67 -12.73 24.83
C ASP A 34 -23.42 -12.59 26.15
N ASP A 35 -24.74 -12.68 26.16
CA ASP A 35 -25.56 -12.55 27.34
C ASP A 35 -25.53 -13.79 28.24
N ASP A 36 -24.91 -14.90 27.78
CA ASP A 36 -24.60 -16.07 28.60
C ASP A 36 -23.18 -15.97 29.21
N PRO A 37 -23.06 -15.73 30.55
CA PRO A 37 -21.76 -15.64 31.22
C PRO A 37 -20.93 -16.92 31.11
N GLY A 38 -21.55 -18.09 30.91
CA GLY A 38 -20.88 -19.37 30.72
C GLY A 38 -20.15 -19.42 29.36
N ILE A 39 -20.79 -18.95 28.32
CA ILE A 39 -20.20 -18.84 26.98
C ILE A 39 -19.05 -17.85 27.02
N VAL A 40 -19.24 -16.66 27.60
CA VAL A 40 -18.19 -15.63 27.74
C VAL A 40 -16.95 -16.23 28.41
N ARG A 41 -17.11 -16.90 29.55
CA ARG A 41 -15.99 -17.53 30.30
C ARG A 41 -15.26 -18.58 29.46
N THR A 42 -16.01 -19.43 28.77
CA THR A 42 -15.44 -20.49 27.92
C THR A 42 -14.64 -19.93 26.79
N LEU A 43 -15.17 -18.94 26.09
CA LEU A 43 -14.48 -18.22 25.00
C LEU A 43 -13.24 -17.48 25.50
N MET A 44 -13.35 -16.79 26.62
CA MET A 44 -12.22 -16.11 27.26
C MET A 44 -11.06 -17.06 27.55
N LEU A 45 -11.35 -18.26 28.06
CA LEU A 45 -10.34 -19.27 28.33
C LEU A 45 -9.71 -19.80 27.04
N GLY A 46 -10.53 -20.19 26.06
CA GLY A 46 -10.05 -20.69 24.77
C GLY A 46 -9.19 -19.69 24.03
N LEU A 47 -9.62 -18.44 23.96
CA LEU A 47 -8.88 -17.35 23.30
C LEU A 47 -7.54 -17.03 24.00
N LYS A 48 -7.50 -17.10 25.35
CA LYS A 48 -6.22 -16.98 26.09
C LYS A 48 -5.26 -18.11 25.77
N MET A 49 -5.75 -19.34 25.64
CA MET A 49 -4.92 -20.51 25.27
C MET A 49 -4.37 -20.37 23.84
N MET A 50 -5.07 -19.67 22.95
CA MET A 50 -4.64 -19.34 21.58
C MET A 50 -3.69 -18.13 21.51
N GLY A 51 -3.32 -17.52 22.67
CA GLY A 51 -2.40 -16.38 22.69
C GLY A 51 -3.06 -15.01 22.46
N CYS A 52 -4.39 -14.92 22.49
CA CYS A 52 -5.11 -13.65 22.36
C CYS A 52 -5.22 -12.90 23.70
N GLN A 53 -5.58 -11.62 23.64
CA GLN A 53 -5.99 -10.79 24.78
C GLN A 53 -7.52 -10.60 24.77
N PRO A 54 -8.31 -11.52 25.32
CA PRO A 54 -9.75 -11.40 25.32
C PRO A 54 -10.26 -10.53 26.48
N VAL A 55 -11.32 -9.76 26.17
CA VAL A 55 -12.17 -9.05 27.13
C VAL A 55 -13.59 -9.55 26.93
N GLY A 56 -14.27 -9.94 28.00
CA GLY A 56 -15.65 -10.46 27.95
C GLY A 56 -16.62 -9.49 28.55
N VAL A 57 -17.79 -9.32 27.93
CA VAL A 57 -18.90 -8.50 28.39
C VAL A 57 -20.23 -9.22 28.12
N GLU A 58 -21.27 -8.88 28.89
CA GLU A 58 -22.55 -9.58 28.89
C GLU A 58 -23.67 -8.78 28.20
N SER A 59 -23.37 -7.64 27.59
CA SER A 59 -24.34 -6.84 26.79
C SER A 59 -23.67 -6.04 25.68
N ALA A 60 -24.45 -5.61 24.71
CA ALA A 60 -23.99 -4.77 23.62
C ALA A 60 -23.55 -3.39 24.10
N GLU A 61 -24.23 -2.81 25.10
CA GLU A 61 -23.91 -1.51 25.66
C GLU A 61 -22.56 -1.55 26.41
N ALA A 62 -22.32 -2.66 27.15
CA ALA A 62 -21.02 -2.91 27.78
C ALA A 62 -19.91 -3.10 26.73
N ALA A 63 -20.24 -3.72 25.59
CA ALA A 63 -19.30 -3.87 24.49
C ALA A 63 -18.91 -2.53 23.88
N ILE A 64 -19.84 -1.64 23.61
CA ILE A 64 -19.58 -0.29 23.10
C ILE A 64 -18.66 0.47 24.06
N LYS A 65 -18.98 0.45 25.37
CA LYS A 65 -18.15 1.10 26.38
C LYS A 65 -16.73 0.53 26.43
N ALA A 66 -16.58 -0.80 26.35
CA ALA A 66 -15.27 -1.45 26.34
C ALA A 66 -14.46 -1.08 25.09
N LEU A 67 -15.13 -0.93 23.92
CA LEU A 67 -14.50 -0.48 22.66
C LEU A 67 -14.02 0.98 22.76
N GLU A 68 -14.80 1.87 23.36
CA GLU A 68 -14.42 3.27 23.57
C GLU A 68 -13.22 3.41 24.52
N GLU A 69 -13.16 2.59 25.57
CA GLU A 69 -12.09 2.67 26.57
C GLU A 69 -10.78 2.02 26.15
N LYS A 70 -10.84 0.85 25.51
CA LYS A 70 -9.67 -0.02 25.27
C LYS A 70 -9.44 -0.37 23.81
N GLY A 71 -10.48 -0.23 22.96
CA GLY A 71 -10.47 -0.73 21.59
C GLY A 71 -10.32 -2.26 21.50
N ALA A 72 -10.57 -2.81 20.34
CA ALA A 72 -10.32 -4.20 20.01
C ALA A 72 -9.94 -4.36 18.54
N ASP A 73 -9.28 -5.47 18.18
CA ASP A 73 -8.97 -5.83 16.80
C ASP A 73 -10.08 -6.71 16.21
N LEU A 74 -10.74 -7.49 17.08
CA LEU A 74 -11.83 -8.40 16.76
C LEU A 74 -12.96 -8.26 17.76
N LEU A 75 -14.19 -8.14 17.26
CA LEU A 75 -15.42 -8.29 18.03
C LEU A 75 -16.06 -9.65 17.69
N LEU A 76 -16.22 -10.52 18.70
CA LEU A 76 -17.05 -11.73 18.65
C LEU A 76 -18.33 -11.45 19.42
N THR A 77 -19.47 -11.38 18.75
CA THR A 77 -20.76 -11.07 19.40
C THR A 77 -21.79 -12.14 19.17
N ASP A 78 -22.59 -12.48 20.18
CA ASP A 78 -23.79 -13.24 19.92
C ASP A 78 -24.76 -12.47 19.05
N MET A 79 -25.53 -13.18 18.24
CA MET A 79 -26.54 -12.58 17.37
C MET A 79 -27.71 -11.98 18.14
N ARG A 80 -28.09 -12.66 19.25
CA ARG A 80 -29.27 -12.29 20.05
C ARG A 80 -28.84 -12.05 21.49
N MET A 81 -28.86 -10.80 21.89
CA MET A 81 -28.62 -10.39 23.28
C MET A 81 -29.82 -9.58 23.75
N GLU A 82 -30.04 -9.56 25.08
CA GLU A 82 -31.08 -8.73 25.68
C GLU A 82 -30.78 -7.24 25.41
N GLY A 83 -31.79 -6.46 25.02
CA GLY A 83 -31.62 -5.05 24.61
C GLY A 83 -31.18 -4.90 23.17
N MET A 84 -29.97 -4.43 22.92
CA MET A 84 -29.39 -4.28 21.58
C MET A 84 -28.88 -5.62 21.04
N SER A 85 -29.34 -6.01 19.85
CA SER A 85 -28.89 -7.24 19.19
C SER A 85 -27.43 -7.15 18.71
N GLY A 86 -26.76 -8.31 18.56
CA GLY A 86 -25.40 -8.35 18.03
C GLY A 86 -25.29 -7.81 16.59
N VAL A 87 -26.33 -7.91 15.78
CA VAL A 87 -26.36 -7.35 14.41
C VAL A 87 -26.37 -5.80 14.46
N GLU A 88 -27.12 -5.23 15.41
CA GLU A 88 -27.13 -3.77 15.62
C GLU A 88 -25.80 -3.30 16.20
N LEU A 89 -25.22 -4.07 17.14
CA LEU A 89 -23.88 -3.81 17.67
C LEU A 89 -22.82 -3.80 16.55
N VAL A 90 -22.84 -4.78 15.65
CA VAL A 90 -21.92 -4.82 14.49
C VAL A 90 -22.08 -3.61 13.59
N ARG A 91 -23.33 -3.18 13.33
CA ARG A 91 -23.58 -1.99 12.49
C ARG A 91 -23.03 -0.71 13.13
N ASP A 92 -23.25 -0.52 14.43
CA ASP A 92 -22.71 0.64 15.16
C ASP A 92 -21.18 0.58 15.24
N ALA A 93 -20.64 -0.59 15.54
CA ALA A 93 -19.21 -0.83 15.60
C ALA A 93 -18.52 -0.59 14.25
N HIS A 94 -19.09 -1.08 13.15
CA HIS A 94 -18.54 -0.87 11.81
C HIS A 94 -18.57 0.62 11.39
N ALA A 95 -19.59 1.37 11.81
CA ALA A 95 -19.68 2.81 11.54
C ALA A 95 -18.63 3.63 12.33
N ARG A 96 -18.32 3.25 13.58
CA ARG A 96 -17.37 3.97 14.45
C ARG A 96 -15.93 3.48 14.32
N TRP A 97 -15.72 2.20 14.10
CA TRP A 97 -14.41 1.54 14.02
C TRP A 97 -14.33 0.67 12.75
N PRO A 98 -14.27 1.25 11.55
CA PRO A 98 -14.36 0.53 10.26
C PRO A 98 -13.20 -0.45 10.03
N GLU A 99 -12.07 -0.31 10.74
CA GLU A 99 -10.94 -1.25 10.65
C GLU A 99 -11.07 -2.47 11.58
N MET A 100 -12.03 -2.46 12.52
CA MET A 100 -12.25 -3.57 13.44
C MET A 100 -13.00 -4.70 12.75
N ILE A 101 -12.48 -5.92 12.90
CA ILE A 101 -13.14 -7.11 12.34
C ILE A 101 -14.28 -7.53 13.27
N CYS A 102 -15.48 -7.73 12.72
CA CYS A 102 -16.65 -8.18 13.47
C CYS A 102 -17.08 -9.57 13.01
N VAL A 103 -17.32 -10.48 13.94
CA VAL A 103 -17.85 -11.83 13.69
C VAL A 103 -19.06 -12.07 14.59
N VAL A 104 -20.15 -12.59 13.99
CA VAL A 104 -21.38 -12.86 14.70
C VAL A 104 -21.49 -14.36 15.01
N MET A 105 -21.71 -14.72 16.28
CA MET A 105 -22.00 -16.08 16.71
C MET A 105 -23.52 -16.31 16.65
N THR A 106 -23.98 -17.43 16.10
CA THR A 106 -25.42 -17.70 15.95
C THR A 106 -25.78 -19.15 16.24
N ALA A 107 -26.83 -19.36 17.02
CA ALA A 107 -27.40 -20.69 17.26
C ALA A 107 -28.21 -21.25 16.07
N PHE A 108 -28.62 -20.39 15.14
CA PHE A 108 -29.40 -20.77 13.97
C PHE A 108 -28.66 -20.30 12.70
N ALA A 109 -27.94 -21.21 12.07
CA ALA A 109 -27.29 -21.00 10.77
C ALA A 109 -28.35 -20.99 9.63
N SER A 110 -29.37 -20.11 9.72
CA SER A 110 -30.24 -19.88 8.57
C SER A 110 -29.55 -18.95 7.59
N TYR A 111 -29.79 -19.16 6.30
CA TYR A 111 -29.26 -18.30 5.22
C TYR A 111 -29.60 -16.81 5.46
N GLU A 112 -30.80 -16.52 5.97
CA GLU A 112 -31.28 -15.16 6.25
C GLU A 112 -30.47 -14.46 7.36
N ASN A 113 -30.12 -15.18 8.42
CA ASN A 113 -29.33 -14.66 9.53
C ASN A 113 -27.88 -14.36 9.13
N ALA A 114 -27.26 -15.25 8.35
CA ALA A 114 -25.93 -15.04 7.80
C ALA A 114 -25.88 -13.81 6.88
N VAL A 115 -26.85 -13.69 5.98
CA VAL A 115 -26.97 -12.54 5.06
C VAL A 115 -27.20 -11.23 5.84
N SER A 116 -27.99 -11.25 6.91
CA SER A 116 -28.25 -10.08 7.74
C SER A 116 -26.99 -9.59 8.44
N ALA A 117 -26.18 -10.52 9.02
CA ALA A 117 -24.92 -10.19 9.68
C ALA A 117 -23.90 -9.57 8.69
N ILE A 118 -23.73 -10.17 7.51
CA ILE A 118 -22.82 -9.66 6.47
C ILE A 118 -23.27 -8.28 5.97
N LYS A 119 -24.58 -8.07 5.75
CA LYS A 119 -25.13 -6.75 5.37
C LYS A 119 -24.93 -5.68 6.43
N ALA A 120 -24.85 -6.06 7.71
CA ALA A 120 -24.56 -5.15 8.82
C ALA A 120 -23.07 -4.78 8.91
N GLY A 121 -22.17 -5.43 8.15
CA GLY A 121 -20.73 -5.19 8.15
C GLY A 121 -19.93 -6.27 8.88
N ALA A 122 -20.54 -7.41 9.25
CA ALA A 122 -19.76 -8.53 9.79
C ALA A 122 -18.87 -9.13 8.71
N TYR A 123 -17.63 -9.44 9.09
CA TYR A 123 -16.68 -10.13 8.22
C TYR A 123 -17.02 -11.59 7.99
N ASP A 124 -17.55 -12.26 9.04
CA ASP A 124 -17.90 -13.67 9.01
C ASP A 124 -18.94 -13.98 10.09
N TYR A 125 -19.48 -15.20 10.10
CA TYR A 125 -20.33 -15.68 11.16
C TYR A 125 -19.83 -17.06 11.66
N LEU A 126 -20.07 -17.38 12.94
CA LEU A 126 -19.66 -18.63 13.57
C LEU A 126 -20.91 -19.33 14.12
N PRO A 127 -21.33 -20.46 13.52
CA PRO A 127 -22.51 -21.20 13.98
C PRO A 127 -22.25 -21.91 15.32
N LYS A 128 -23.13 -21.73 16.30
CA LYS A 128 -23.15 -22.47 17.58
C LYS A 128 -23.91 -23.80 17.42
N PRO A 129 -23.46 -24.95 18.01
CA PRO A 129 -22.19 -25.10 18.74
C PRO A 129 -21.00 -25.18 17.76
N PHE A 130 -19.89 -24.58 18.12
CA PHE A 130 -18.63 -24.65 17.36
C PHE A 130 -17.54 -25.38 18.17
N SER A 131 -16.64 -26.04 17.46
CA SER A 131 -15.48 -26.69 18.04
C SER A 131 -14.34 -25.73 18.32
N THR A 132 -13.42 -26.12 19.19
CA THR A 132 -12.18 -25.38 19.44
C THR A 132 -11.38 -25.19 18.15
N GLU A 133 -11.36 -26.19 17.26
CA GLU A 133 -10.67 -26.14 15.97
C GLU A 133 -11.28 -25.11 15.03
N GLN A 134 -12.61 -24.97 15.00
CA GLN A 134 -13.30 -23.95 14.19
C GLN A 134 -12.97 -22.54 14.70
N LEU A 135 -12.95 -22.34 16.01
CA LEU A 135 -12.56 -21.07 16.61
C LEU A 135 -11.08 -20.75 16.29
N GLU A 136 -10.20 -21.73 16.46
CA GLU A 136 -8.76 -21.58 16.16
C GLU A 136 -8.52 -21.22 14.68
N HIS A 137 -9.21 -21.89 13.77
CA HIS A 137 -9.12 -21.58 12.32
C HIS A 137 -9.57 -20.14 12.02
N LEU A 138 -10.68 -19.71 12.63
CA LEU A 138 -11.19 -18.35 12.50
C LEU A 138 -10.18 -17.32 13.05
N ILE A 139 -9.63 -17.54 14.24
CA ILE A 139 -8.65 -16.64 14.87
C ILE A 139 -7.40 -16.53 14.01
N ARG A 140 -6.83 -17.63 13.53
CA ARG A 140 -5.65 -17.59 12.63
C ARG A 140 -5.91 -16.79 11.34
N LYS A 141 -7.10 -16.96 10.76
CA LYS A 141 -7.50 -16.18 9.56
C LYS A 141 -7.56 -14.68 9.87
N ILE A 142 -8.10 -14.31 11.02
CA ILE A 142 -8.24 -12.92 11.47
C ILE A 142 -6.87 -12.34 11.85
N GLU A 143 -6.00 -13.06 12.53
CA GLU A 143 -4.63 -12.62 12.82
C GLU A 143 -3.88 -12.26 11.56
N MET A 144 -3.96 -13.10 10.53
CA MET A 144 -3.33 -12.80 9.23
C MET A 144 -3.88 -11.52 8.60
N LEU A 145 -5.19 -11.28 8.68
CA LEU A 145 -5.82 -10.07 8.14
C LEU A 145 -5.41 -8.82 8.93
N VAL A 146 -5.43 -8.89 10.27
CA VAL A 146 -5.02 -7.77 11.14
C VAL A 146 -3.54 -7.45 10.94
N ASP A 147 -2.68 -8.46 10.79
CA ASP A 147 -1.26 -8.26 10.48
C ASP A 147 -1.07 -7.58 9.12
N LEU A 148 -1.82 -8.00 8.08
CA LEU A 148 -1.79 -7.36 6.76
C LEU A 148 -2.32 -5.92 6.80
N GLN A 149 -3.40 -5.65 7.54
CA GLN A 149 -3.92 -4.30 7.74
C GLN A 149 -2.92 -3.42 8.46
N ARG A 150 -2.29 -3.91 9.54
CA ARG A 150 -1.27 -3.19 10.29
C ARG A 150 -0.01 -2.93 9.47
N GLU A 151 0.46 -3.90 8.69
CA GLU A 151 1.58 -3.71 7.79
C GLU A 151 1.24 -2.67 6.73
N ASN A 152 0.04 -2.70 6.16
CA ASN A 152 -0.45 -1.70 5.22
C ASN A 152 -0.53 -0.31 5.88
N SER A 153 -1.06 -0.22 7.11
CA SER A 153 -1.12 1.03 7.88
C SER A 153 0.26 1.54 8.27
N ARG A 154 1.21 0.65 8.64
CA ARG A 154 2.63 1.02 8.87
C ARG A 154 3.30 1.52 7.58
N LEU A 155 3.07 0.87 6.46
CA LEU A 155 3.56 1.30 5.16
C LEU A 155 2.96 2.67 4.76
N ARG A 156 1.68 2.90 5.07
CA ARG A 156 1.01 4.19 4.88
C ARG A 156 1.52 5.26 5.85
N ALA A 157 1.70 4.95 7.13
CA ALA A 157 2.20 5.88 8.14
C ALA A 157 3.71 6.15 8.03
N GLY A 158 4.49 5.19 7.50
CA GLY A 158 5.92 5.35 7.23
C GLY A 158 6.23 6.26 6.05
N SER A 159 5.27 6.54 5.17
CA SER A 159 5.38 7.56 4.14
C SER A 159 4.80 8.88 4.67
N GLY A 160 5.61 9.67 5.39
CA GLY A 160 5.30 11.08 5.65
C GLY A 160 4.90 11.80 4.36
N ASP A 161 4.28 12.97 4.47
CA ASP A 161 3.93 13.76 3.30
C ASP A 161 5.17 13.98 2.41
N TRP A 162 4.97 14.07 1.09
CA TRP A 162 6.07 14.33 0.15
C TRP A 162 6.82 15.62 0.50
N PHE A 163 6.11 16.62 1.02
CA PHE A 163 6.66 17.91 1.39
C PHE A 163 7.33 17.93 2.77
N ASP A 164 7.21 16.87 3.57
CA ASP A 164 7.78 16.83 4.91
C ASP A 164 9.30 16.99 4.91
N GLY A 165 9.75 18.11 5.49
CA GLY A 165 11.16 18.46 5.61
C GLY A 165 11.77 19.04 4.34
N LEU A 166 10.99 19.31 3.26
CA LEU A 166 11.47 20.00 2.08
C LEU A 166 11.38 21.51 2.28
N THR A 167 12.49 22.21 2.02
CA THR A 167 12.63 23.65 2.31
C THR A 167 12.98 24.47 1.07
N SER A 168 13.31 23.82 -0.04
CA SER A 168 13.69 24.53 -1.26
C SER A 168 12.55 25.40 -1.79
N PRO A 169 12.83 26.59 -2.34
CA PRO A 169 11.81 27.50 -2.91
C PRO A 169 10.96 26.82 -4.01
N LYS A 170 11.57 25.92 -4.79
CA LYS A 170 10.85 25.18 -5.85
C LYS A 170 9.83 24.20 -5.27
N CYS A 171 10.19 23.50 -4.17
CA CYS A 171 9.26 22.59 -3.50
C CYS A 171 8.16 23.35 -2.76
N GLN A 172 8.44 24.51 -2.17
CA GLN A 172 7.43 25.37 -1.53
C GLN A 172 6.41 25.91 -2.55
N ALA A 173 6.90 26.36 -3.73
CA ALA A 173 6.04 26.80 -4.82
C ALA A 173 5.14 25.63 -5.31
N LEU A 174 5.71 24.43 -5.49
CA LEU A 174 4.97 23.24 -5.88
C LEU A 174 3.93 22.85 -4.81
N GLN A 175 4.28 22.93 -3.52
CA GLN A 175 3.35 22.70 -2.42
C GLN A 175 2.14 23.62 -2.48
N SER A 176 2.35 24.91 -2.68
CA SER A 176 1.26 25.91 -2.79
C SER A 176 0.32 25.60 -3.96
N VAL A 177 0.84 25.09 -5.07
CA VAL A 177 0.02 24.63 -6.21
C VAL A 177 -0.77 23.38 -5.82
N VAL A 178 -0.12 22.38 -5.23
CA VAL A 178 -0.75 21.13 -4.82
C VAL A 178 -1.88 21.38 -3.81
N GLU A 179 -1.70 22.26 -2.83
CA GLU A 179 -2.72 22.61 -1.83
C GLU A 179 -4.01 23.17 -2.47
N ARG A 180 -3.87 23.87 -3.59
CA ARG A 180 -5.01 24.45 -4.33
C ARG A 180 -5.71 23.44 -5.22
N ILE A 181 -4.97 22.50 -5.84
CA ILE A 181 -5.53 21.54 -6.81
C ILE A 181 -5.96 20.22 -6.17
N ALA A 182 -5.38 19.83 -5.03
CA ALA A 182 -5.68 18.54 -4.38
C ALA A 182 -7.17 18.37 -4.03
N PRO A 183 -7.89 19.38 -3.49
CA PRO A 183 -9.31 19.25 -3.19
C PRO A 183 -10.22 19.06 -4.41
N SER A 184 -9.76 19.40 -5.61
CA SER A 184 -10.55 19.27 -6.85
C SER A 184 -10.49 17.85 -7.41
N ASP A 185 -11.47 17.48 -8.24
CA ASP A 185 -11.47 16.23 -9.01
C ASP A 185 -10.77 16.35 -10.38
N ALA A 186 -10.12 17.49 -10.64
CA ALA A 186 -9.44 17.72 -11.90
C ALA A 186 -8.28 16.76 -12.10
N THR A 187 -8.02 16.42 -13.36
CA THR A 187 -6.86 15.63 -13.77
C THR A 187 -5.57 16.41 -13.53
N VAL A 188 -4.56 15.73 -13.01
CA VAL A 188 -3.23 16.29 -12.75
C VAL A 188 -2.19 15.52 -13.55
N LEU A 189 -1.38 16.25 -14.32
CA LEU A 189 -0.22 15.71 -15.04
C LEU A 189 1.07 16.06 -14.29
N LEU A 190 1.81 15.06 -13.86
CA LEU A 190 3.10 15.21 -13.20
C LEU A 190 4.21 14.98 -14.22
N SER A 191 4.97 16.03 -14.52
CA SER A 191 6.16 15.95 -15.36
C SER A 191 7.44 15.99 -14.53
N GLY A 192 8.53 15.36 -15.01
CA GLY A 192 9.83 15.40 -14.35
C GLY A 192 10.66 14.15 -14.57
N GLU A 193 11.94 14.25 -14.26
CA GLU A 193 12.90 13.17 -14.47
C GLU A 193 12.55 11.88 -13.70
N THR A 194 13.08 10.76 -14.20
CA THR A 194 12.96 9.47 -13.50
C THR A 194 13.59 9.56 -12.10
N GLY A 195 12.88 9.02 -11.09
CA GLY A 195 13.35 9.04 -9.72
C GLY A 195 13.20 10.38 -8.97
N SER A 196 12.60 11.42 -9.57
CA SER A 196 12.39 12.72 -8.92
C SER A 196 11.36 12.72 -7.79
N GLY A 197 10.50 11.67 -7.71
CA GLY A 197 9.49 11.50 -6.67
C GLY A 197 8.05 11.73 -7.13
N LYS A 198 7.75 11.62 -8.43
CA LYS A 198 6.40 11.80 -9.01
C LYS A 198 5.34 10.91 -8.34
N THR A 199 5.65 9.63 -8.12
CA THR A 199 4.74 8.67 -7.46
C THR A 199 4.38 9.10 -6.05
N GLU A 200 5.37 9.52 -5.25
CA GLU A 200 5.12 9.99 -3.89
C GLU A 200 4.35 11.32 -3.87
N LEU A 201 4.58 12.20 -4.85
CA LEU A 201 3.80 13.42 -5.02
C LEU A 201 2.35 13.10 -5.38
N ALA A 202 2.10 12.13 -6.26
CA ALA A 202 0.74 11.67 -6.58
C ALA A 202 0.01 11.15 -5.33
N ARG A 203 0.69 10.38 -4.47
CA ARG A 203 0.16 9.92 -3.17
C ARG A 203 -0.13 11.09 -2.24
N SER A 204 0.74 12.12 -2.20
CA SER A 204 0.53 13.33 -1.40
C SER A 204 -0.70 14.12 -1.89
N ILE A 205 -0.88 14.27 -3.21
CA ILE A 205 -2.07 14.90 -3.81
C ILE A 205 -3.35 14.13 -3.43
N HIS A 206 -3.33 12.80 -3.50
CA HIS A 206 -4.47 11.97 -3.12
C HIS A 206 -4.81 12.14 -1.63
N ARG A 207 -3.81 12.07 -0.72
CA ARG A 207 -4.03 12.25 0.73
C ARG A 207 -4.59 13.61 1.11
N ARG A 208 -4.34 14.65 0.31
CA ARG A 208 -4.85 16.02 0.50
C ARG A 208 -6.18 16.28 -0.22
N SER A 209 -6.73 15.27 -0.89
CA SER A 209 -7.97 15.38 -1.66
C SER A 209 -9.21 15.00 -0.85
N ALA A 210 -10.39 15.29 -1.37
CA ALA A 210 -11.66 14.81 -0.83
C ALA A 210 -11.80 13.27 -0.88
N ARG A 211 -10.88 12.57 -1.58
CA ARG A 211 -10.84 11.12 -1.74
C ARG A 211 -9.73 10.44 -0.91
N ALA A 212 -9.19 11.11 0.12
CA ALA A 212 -8.08 10.62 0.93
C ALA A 212 -8.31 9.24 1.56
N ASP A 213 -9.57 8.96 1.97
CA ASP A 213 -9.99 7.68 2.56
C ASP A 213 -10.44 6.63 1.53
N LYS A 214 -10.36 6.96 0.24
CA LYS A 214 -10.77 6.10 -0.87
C LYS A 214 -9.56 5.38 -1.48
N PRO A 215 -9.77 4.37 -2.34
CA PRO A 215 -8.65 3.65 -2.96
C PRO A 215 -7.72 4.57 -3.75
N PHE A 216 -6.40 4.34 -3.59
CA PHE A 216 -5.36 4.86 -4.47
C PHE A 216 -4.77 3.68 -5.23
N VAL A 217 -5.08 3.58 -6.51
CA VAL A 217 -4.63 2.47 -7.36
C VAL A 217 -3.52 2.96 -8.27
N GLU A 218 -2.38 2.29 -8.26
CA GLU A 218 -1.20 2.62 -9.04
C GLU A 218 -1.05 1.66 -10.23
N VAL A 219 -0.74 2.21 -11.40
CA VAL A 219 -0.47 1.49 -12.64
C VAL A 219 0.77 2.07 -13.30
N THR A 220 1.76 1.22 -13.57
CA THR A 220 2.94 1.60 -14.37
C THR A 220 2.75 1.15 -15.80
N CYS A 221 2.77 2.08 -16.75
CA CYS A 221 2.43 1.81 -18.15
C CYS A 221 3.54 1.06 -18.92
N THR A 222 4.77 0.99 -18.38
CA THR A 222 5.93 0.35 -19.04
C THR A 222 6.06 -1.15 -18.86
N SER A 223 5.37 -1.76 -17.91
CA SER A 223 5.77 -3.05 -17.33
C SER A 223 5.13 -4.27 -17.97
N ILE A 224 4.23 -4.13 -18.93
CA ILE A 224 3.36 -5.24 -19.36
C ILE A 224 3.24 -5.26 -20.89
N ALA A 225 3.29 -6.47 -21.48
CA ALA A 225 2.94 -6.64 -22.89
C ALA A 225 1.57 -6.00 -23.19
N GLU A 226 1.42 -5.35 -24.32
CA GLU A 226 0.26 -4.49 -24.67
C GLU A 226 -1.10 -5.15 -24.36
N ASN A 227 -1.32 -6.38 -24.78
CA ASN A 227 -2.57 -7.12 -24.54
C ASN A 227 -2.82 -7.39 -23.04
N LEU A 228 -1.75 -7.58 -22.26
CA LEU A 228 -1.85 -7.78 -20.82
C LEU A 228 -2.12 -6.47 -20.07
N PHE A 229 -1.55 -5.34 -20.55
CA PHE A 229 -1.79 -4.03 -20.00
C PHE A 229 -3.28 -3.66 -20.09
N GLU A 230 -3.90 -3.80 -21.25
CA GLU A 230 -5.32 -3.51 -21.42
C GLU A 230 -6.19 -4.37 -20.50
N SER A 231 -5.89 -5.67 -20.42
CA SER A 231 -6.58 -6.60 -19.54
C SER A 231 -6.42 -6.26 -18.05
N GLU A 232 -5.23 -5.83 -17.61
CA GLU A 232 -5.00 -5.41 -16.22
C GLU A 232 -5.70 -4.09 -15.90
N VAL A 233 -5.67 -3.14 -16.81
CA VAL A 233 -6.18 -1.77 -16.57
C VAL A 233 -7.69 -1.69 -16.74
N PHE A 234 -8.21 -2.24 -17.84
CA PHE A 234 -9.65 -2.15 -18.18
C PHE A 234 -10.45 -3.41 -17.79
N GLY A 235 -9.75 -4.50 -17.41
CA GLY A 235 -10.39 -5.79 -17.14
C GLY A 235 -10.67 -6.59 -18.41
N HIS A 236 -11.10 -7.83 -18.26
CA HIS A 236 -11.49 -8.69 -19.37
C HIS A 236 -12.65 -9.62 -19.00
N VAL A 237 -13.39 -10.06 -20.02
CA VAL A 237 -14.37 -11.13 -19.89
C VAL A 237 -13.74 -12.47 -20.28
N ARG A 238 -14.32 -13.55 -19.80
CA ARG A 238 -13.92 -14.92 -20.16
C ARG A 238 -13.91 -15.08 -21.70
N GLY A 239 -12.81 -15.63 -22.24
CA GLY A 239 -12.65 -15.86 -23.65
C GLY A 239 -12.15 -14.67 -24.48
N ALA A 240 -11.85 -13.53 -23.86
CA ALA A 240 -11.36 -12.33 -24.56
C ALA A 240 -10.01 -12.54 -25.28
N PHE A 241 -9.19 -13.44 -24.78
CA PHE A 241 -7.91 -13.86 -25.40
C PHE A 241 -7.51 -15.25 -24.92
N THR A 242 -6.48 -15.85 -25.54
CA THR A 242 -5.93 -17.16 -25.16
C THR A 242 -5.38 -17.08 -23.73
N GLY A 243 -6.06 -17.77 -22.77
CA GLY A 243 -5.74 -17.72 -21.33
C GLY A 243 -6.76 -16.96 -20.47
N ALA A 244 -7.75 -16.28 -21.04
CA ALA A 244 -8.85 -15.64 -20.31
C ALA A 244 -9.87 -16.70 -19.84
N VAL A 245 -9.54 -17.42 -18.76
CA VAL A 245 -10.38 -18.54 -18.24
C VAL A 245 -11.60 -18.04 -17.45
N ARG A 246 -11.55 -16.85 -16.89
CA ARG A 246 -12.60 -16.21 -16.06
C ARG A 246 -12.64 -14.71 -16.32
N ASP A 247 -13.73 -14.07 -15.89
CA ASP A 247 -13.81 -12.61 -15.87
C ASP A 247 -12.83 -12.04 -14.85
N LYS A 248 -12.24 -10.89 -15.16
CA LYS A 248 -11.34 -10.16 -14.27
C LYS A 248 -11.68 -8.68 -14.28
N ALA A 249 -11.93 -8.10 -13.10
CA ALA A 249 -12.07 -6.66 -12.92
C ALA A 249 -10.74 -5.95 -13.18
N GLY A 250 -10.79 -4.79 -13.84
CA GLY A 250 -9.62 -3.97 -14.14
C GLY A 250 -9.25 -3.02 -13.00
N LYS A 251 -8.06 -2.37 -13.13
CA LYS A 251 -7.59 -1.36 -12.18
C LYS A 251 -8.52 -0.15 -12.09
N PHE A 252 -9.21 0.21 -13.16
CA PHE A 252 -10.24 1.25 -13.14
C PHE A 252 -11.38 0.91 -12.19
N GLU A 253 -11.89 -0.33 -12.24
CA GLU A 253 -12.95 -0.80 -11.36
C GLU A 253 -12.48 -0.84 -9.87
N LEU A 254 -11.22 -1.23 -9.64
CA LEU A 254 -10.63 -1.22 -8.29
C LEU A 254 -10.41 0.19 -7.72
N ALA A 255 -10.35 1.20 -8.60
CA ALA A 255 -10.17 2.60 -8.23
C ALA A 255 -11.51 3.34 -8.03
N GLU A 256 -12.65 2.66 -8.15
CA GLU A 256 -13.98 3.29 -8.04
C GLU A 256 -14.14 4.12 -6.77
N GLY A 257 -14.65 5.33 -6.93
CA GLY A 257 -14.77 6.33 -5.87
C GLY A 257 -13.45 6.98 -5.42
N GLY A 258 -12.31 6.48 -5.90
CA GLY A 258 -10.95 6.86 -5.48
C GLY A 258 -10.14 7.57 -6.57
N THR A 259 -8.83 7.24 -6.61
CA THR A 259 -7.86 7.82 -7.54
C THR A 259 -7.08 6.73 -8.25
N LEU A 260 -6.97 6.82 -9.56
CA LEU A 260 -6.08 6.01 -10.40
C LEU A 260 -4.85 6.84 -10.77
N PHE A 261 -3.67 6.36 -10.39
CA PHE A 261 -2.40 6.94 -10.76
C PHE A 261 -1.77 6.15 -11.91
N LEU A 262 -1.53 6.83 -13.03
CA LEU A 262 -0.92 6.27 -14.23
C LEU A 262 0.52 6.77 -14.34
N ASP A 263 1.50 5.93 -14.00
CA ASP A 263 2.92 6.29 -14.14
C ASP A 263 3.44 5.94 -15.53
N GLU A 264 4.33 6.76 -16.05
CA GLU A 264 4.94 6.65 -17.40
C GLU A 264 3.87 6.63 -18.52
N ILE A 265 2.93 7.60 -18.48
CA ILE A 265 1.80 7.68 -19.43
C ILE A 265 2.24 7.76 -20.90
N GLY A 266 3.44 8.26 -21.17
CA GLY A 266 4.03 8.32 -22.52
C GLY A 266 4.36 6.95 -23.13
N GLU A 267 4.24 5.87 -22.37
CA GLU A 267 4.46 4.48 -22.85
C GLU A 267 3.19 3.80 -23.35
N LEU A 268 2.03 4.46 -23.24
CA LEU A 268 0.76 3.87 -23.68
C LEU A 268 0.71 3.62 -25.17
N SER A 269 0.22 2.44 -25.56
CA SER A 269 -0.13 2.14 -26.94
C SER A 269 -1.26 3.04 -27.46
N ALA A 270 -1.38 3.19 -28.76
CA ALA A 270 -2.44 3.98 -29.39
C ALA A 270 -3.86 3.50 -28.99
N THR A 271 -4.04 2.19 -28.82
CA THR A 271 -5.31 1.59 -28.36
C THR A 271 -5.61 2.00 -26.93
N ALA A 272 -4.64 1.89 -26.02
CA ALA A 272 -4.79 2.28 -24.61
C ALA A 272 -5.04 3.79 -24.47
N GLN A 273 -4.37 4.63 -25.29
CA GLN A 273 -4.61 6.08 -25.34
C GLN A 273 -6.07 6.39 -25.72
N SER A 274 -6.63 5.69 -26.71
CA SER A 274 -8.03 5.88 -27.14
C SER A 274 -9.04 5.48 -26.07
N LYS A 275 -8.80 4.36 -25.35
CA LYS A 275 -9.65 3.93 -24.25
C LYS A 275 -9.58 4.89 -23.06
N LEU A 276 -8.39 5.39 -22.74
CA LEU A 276 -8.21 6.38 -21.67
C LEU A 276 -8.90 7.68 -21.99
N LEU A 277 -8.80 8.16 -23.25
CA LEU A 277 -9.51 9.36 -23.71
C LEU A 277 -11.01 9.22 -23.49
N ARG A 278 -11.61 8.09 -23.92
CA ARG A 278 -13.03 7.83 -23.72
C ARG A 278 -13.43 7.87 -22.24
N PHE A 279 -12.61 7.29 -21.35
CA PHE A 279 -12.85 7.40 -19.92
C PHE A 279 -12.82 8.86 -19.42
N LEU A 280 -11.84 9.64 -19.86
CA LEU A 280 -11.73 11.05 -19.44
C LEU A 280 -12.94 11.89 -19.89
N GLU A 281 -13.53 11.56 -21.05
CA GLU A 281 -14.71 12.26 -21.60
C GLU A 281 -16.02 11.78 -20.98
N ASP A 282 -16.26 10.48 -21.01
CA ASP A 282 -17.57 9.90 -20.74
C ASP A 282 -17.67 9.26 -19.34
N LYS A 283 -16.55 9.10 -18.62
CA LYS A 283 -16.43 8.33 -17.36
C LYS A 283 -16.89 6.88 -17.52
N VAL A 284 -16.61 6.29 -18.68
CA VAL A 284 -17.01 4.94 -19.06
C VAL A 284 -15.80 4.15 -19.55
N ILE A 285 -15.72 2.90 -19.12
CA ILE A 285 -14.78 1.91 -19.66
C ILE A 285 -15.54 0.73 -20.27
N GLU A 286 -14.84 -0.07 -21.08
CA GLU A 286 -15.28 -1.38 -21.57
C GLU A 286 -14.19 -2.41 -21.27
N ARG A 287 -14.60 -3.59 -20.80
CA ARG A 287 -13.66 -4.71 -20.59
C ARG A 287 -13.19 -5.25 -21.93
N VAL A 288 -11.98 -5.79 -21.97
CA VAL A 288 -11.46 -6.46 -23.16
C VAL A 288 -12.33 -7.66 -23.49
N GLY A 289 -12.79 -7.72 -24.74
CA GLY A 289 -13.70 -8.77 -25.24
C GLY A 289 -15.19 -8.54 -24.94
N ASP A 290 -15.56 -7.38 -24.36
CA ASP A 290 -16.95 -6.98 -24.13
C ASP A 290 -17.17 -5.53 -24.59
N ASN A 291 -18.38 -5.22 -25.07
CA ASN A 291 -18.79 -3.87 -25.45
C ASN A 291 -19.76 -3.24 -24.41
N LYS A 292 -19.94 -3.88 -23.26
CA LYS A 292 -20.82 -3.38 -22.21
C LYS A 292 -20.15 -2.20 -21.50
N PRO A 293 -20.75 -0.99 -21.54
CA PRO A 293 -20.20 0.17 -20.87
C PRO A 293 -20.33 0.04 -19.35
N ILE A 294 -19.24 0.34 -18.63
CA ILE A 294 -19.20 0.41 -17.17
C ILE A 294 -18.87 1.86 -16.80
N ARG A 295 -19.80 2.54 -16.13
CA ARG A 295 -19.61 3.91 -15.67
C ARG A 295 -18.91 3.92 -14.32
N LEU A 296 -17.85 4.71 -14.18
CA LEU A 296 -17.01 4.77 -12.99
C LEU A 296 -16.69 6.21 -12.60
N ASP A 297 -16.67 6.48 -11.31
CA ASP A 297 -16.21 7.75 -10.75
C ASP A 297 -14.79 7.61 -10.22
N VAL A 298 -13.80 7.87 -11.06
CA VAL A 298 -12.38 7.78 -10.73
C VAL A 298 -11.67 9.09 -11.07
N ARG A 299 -10.91 9.63 -10.11
CA ARG A 299 -9.98 10.74 -10.35
C ARG A 299 -8.70 10.21 -11.01
N ILE A 300 -8.18 10.91 -12.01
CA ILE A 300 -6.94 10.54 -12.69
C ILE A 300 -5.80 11.47 -12.27
N ILE A 301 -4.66 10.87 -11.90
CA ILE A 301 -3.35 11.54 -11.81
C ILE A 301 -2.43 10.78 -12.78
N ALA A 302 -1.80 11.48 -13.71
CA ALA A 302 -0.88 10.88 -14.67
C ALA A 302 0.54 11.41 -14.45
N ALA A 303 1.56 10.59 -14.73
CA ALA A 303 2.95 11.00 -14.63
C ALA A 303 3.76 10.59 -15.86
N THR A 304 4.75 11.39 -16.21
CA THR A 304 5.68 11.08 -17.30
C THR A 304 7.07 11.69 -17.07
N ASN A 305 8.08 11.04 -17.61
CA ASN A 305 9.43 11.58 -17.77
C ASN A 305 9.73 11.99 -19.20
N ARG A 306 8.80 11.74 -20.14
CA ARG A 306 8.95 12.05 -21.56
C ARG A 306 8.38 13.42 -21.88
N ASP A 307 8.92 14.02 -22.94
CA ASP A 307 8.35 15.22 -23.56
C ASP A 307 7.14 14.85 -24.42
N LEU A 308 5.94 14.97 -23.83
CA LEU A 308 4.69 14.68 -24.52
C LEU A 308 4.44 15.63 -25.69
N ALA A 309 4.97 16.88 -25.64
CA ALA A 309 4.84 17.84 -26.74
C ALA A 309 5.64 17.37 -27.97
N ALA A 310 6.84 16.85 -27.79
CA ALA A 310 7.60 16.23 -28.86
C ALA A 310 6.93 14.95 -29.39
N MET A 311 6.33 14.15 -28.51
CA MET A 311 5.61 12.92 -28.88
C MET A 311 4.33 13.22 -29.69
N MET A 312 3.62 14.31 -29.40
CA MET A 312 2.48 14.76 -30.22
C MET A 312 2.92 15.12 -31.65
N LYS A 313 4.02 15.83 -31.78
CA LYS A 313 4.55 16.22 -33.11
C LYS A 313 4.97 15.01 -33.96
N SER A 314 5.44 13.94 -33.30
CA SER A 314 5.79 12.68 -33.99
C SER A 314 4.61 11.72 -34.19
N GLY A 315 3.42 12.04 -33.69
CA GLY A 315 2.24 11.17 -33.74
C GLY A 315 2.27 9.99 -32.76
N ALA A 316 3.26 9.94 -31.84
CA ALA A 316 3.37 8.88 -30.82
C ALA A 316 2.42 9.08 -29.64
N PHE A 317 1.92 10.29 -29.43
CA PHE A 317 0.94 10.60 -28.41
C PHE A 317 -0.19 11.46 -29.00
N ARG A 318 -1.43 11.15 -28.65
CA ARG A 318 -2.61 11.85 -29.20
C ARG A 318 -2.74 13.23 -28.56
N GLU A 319 -3.02 14.22 -29.40
CA GLU A 319 -3.19 15.60 -28.99
C GLU A 319 -4.46 15.81 -28.14
N ASP A 320 -5.57 15.14 -28.51
CA ASP A 320 -6.84 15.19 -27.75
C ASP A 320 -6.69 14.64 -26.34
N LEU A 321 -5.97 13.53 -26.19
CA LEU A 321 -5.66 12.94 -24.88
C LEU A 321 -4.78 13.88 -24.03
N TYR A 322 -3.77 14.50 -24.65
CA TYR A 322 -2.90 15.43 -23.93
C TYR A 322 -3.69 16.57 -23.29
N TYR A 323 -4.58 17.24 -24.04
CA TYR A 323 -5.37 18.35 -23.50
C TYR A 323 -6.36 17.92 -22.42
N ARG A 324 -6.83 16.67 -22.42
CA ARG A 324 -7.67 16.12 -21.36
C ARG A 324 -6.89 15.72 -20.11
N LEU A 325 -5.63 15.33 -20.27
CA LEU A 325 -4.74 14.99 -19.14
C LEU A 325 -4.13 16.24 -18.51
N ASN A 326 -3.74 17.23 -19.33
CA ASN A 326 -3.04 18.43 -18.91
C ASN A 326 -4.01 19.56 -18.50
N VAL A 327 -4.90 19.26 -17.51
CA VAL A 327 -5.74 20.29 -16.89
C VAL A 327 -4.91 21.09 -15.88
N PHE A 328 -4.14 20.39 -15.05
CA PHE A 328 -3.13 20.98 -14.17
C PHE A 328 -1.80 20.24 -14.36
N GLU A 329 -0.78 20.99 -14.74
CA GLU A 329 0.57 20.46 -14.84
C GLU A 329 1.39 20.82 -13.59
N CYS A 330 2.07 19.82 -13.03
CA CYS A 330 3.00 19.97 -11.93
C CYS A 330 4.35 19.37 -12.33
N THR A 331 5.34 20.22 -12.53
CA THR A 331 6.71 19.78 -12.82
C THR A 331 7.46 19.53 -11.52
N VAL A 332 7.90 18.28 -11.32
CA VAL A 332 8.72 17.89 -10.17
C VAL A 332 10.17 18.23 -10.46
N PRO A 333 10.79 19.16 -9.71
CA PRO A 333 12.15 19.56 -9.97
C PRO A 333 13.14 18.40 -9.71
N PRO A 334 14.18 18.23 -10.55
CA PRO A 334 15.22 17.26 -10.29
C PRO A 334 16.01 17.64 -9.02
N LEU A 335 16.64 16.65 -8.38
CA LEU A 335 17.25 16.83 -7.06
C LEU A 335 18.39 17.88 -7.07
N ARG A 336 19.16 17.98 -8.16
CA ARG A 336 20.21 18.99 -8.34
C ARG A 336 19.69 20.44 -8.37
N GLU A 337 18.40 20.65 -8.62
CA GLU A 337 17.77 21.97 -8.65
C GLU A 337 17.12 22.37 -7.32
N ARG A 338 17.23 21.49 -6.31
CA ARG A 338 16.74 21.68 -4.93
C ARG A 338 17.78 21.20 -3.89
N PRO A 339 18.99 21.76 -3.91
CA PRO A 339 20.09 21.31 -3.05
C PRO A 339 19.76 21.39 -1.54
N GLU A 340 18.90 22.35 -1.15
CA GLU A 340 18.44 22.51 0.23
C GLU A 340 17.68 21.29 0.76
N ASP A 341 17.10 20.49 -0.14
CA ASP A 341 16.32 19.31 0.21
C ASP A 341 17.16 18.04 0.29
N ILE A 342 18.41 18.05 -0.20
CA ILE A 342 19.27 16.85 -0.25
C ILE A 342 19.56 16.33 1.16
N GLU A 343 20.00 17.19 2.08
CA GLU A 343 20.34 16.79 3.44
C GLU A 343 19.13 16.31 4.26
N PRO A 344 17.98 17.01 4.29
CA PRO A 344 16.76 16.50 4.91
C PRO A 344 16.28 15.16 4.35
N LEU A 345 16.30 14.99 3.03
CA LEU A 345 15.95 13.74 2.37
C LEU A 345 16.92 12.61 2.72
N ALA A 346 18.24 12.87 2.68
CA ALA A 346 19.25 11.88 3.07
C ALA A 346 19.05 11.43 4.52
N ALA A 347 18.81 12.37 5.45
CA ALA A 347 18.56 12.06 6.86
C ALA A 347 17.27 11.25 7.05
N LYS A 348 16.18 11.57 6.32
CA LYS A 348 14.90 10.83 6.35
C LYS A 348 15.09 9.41 5.81
N LEU A 349 15.75 9.25 4.67
CA LEU A 349 16.01 7.97 4.03
C LEU A 349 16.95 7.09 4.89
N LEU A 350 17.99 7.68 5.47
CA LEU A 350 18.94 6.98 6.34
C LEU A 350 18.25 6.46 7.61
N ARG A 351 17.40 7.28 8.26
CA ARG A 351 16.58 6.83 9.40
C ARG A 351 15.66 5.67 9.04
N SER A 352 14.97 5.77 7.91
CA SER A 352 14.07 4.72 7.44
C SER A 352 14.82 3.41 7.13
N ALA A 353 15.95 3.51 6.46
CA ALA A 353 16.79 2.35 6.13
C ALA A 353 17.38 1.69 7.38
N SER A 354 17.78 2.49 8.38
CA SER A 354 18.39 2.00 9.61
C SER A 354 17.40 1.37 10.59
N ALA A 355 16.09 1.57 10.43
CA ALA A 355 15.07 1.01 11.33
C ALA A 355 15.17 -0.52 11.48
N LYS A 356 15.76 -1.21 10.49
CA LYS A 356 16.01 -2.66 10.49
C LYS A 356 17.34 -3.06 11.16
N TYR A 357 18.25 -2.11 11.36
CA TYR A 357 19.65 -2.38 11.79
C TYR A 357 20.03 -1.73 13.13
N GLY A 358 19.09 -1.06 13.78
CA GLY A 358 19.30 -0.39 15.07
C GLY A 358 19.41 1.13 14.97
N THR A 359 20.34 1.74 15.72
CA THR A 359 20.48 3.20 15.78
C THR A 359 20.88 3.77 14.41
N PRO A 360 20.17 4.80 13.90
CA PRO A 360 20.53 5.43 12.63
C PRO A 360 21.94 6.07 12.74
N PRO A 361 22.82 5.84 11.76
CA PRO A 361 24.10 6.49 11.70
C PRO A 361 23.95 8.00 11.42
N THR A 362 24.96 8.79 11.84
CA THR A 362 25.04 10.23 11.53
C THR A 362 25.96 10.45 10.35
N LEU A 363 25.70 11.49 9.55
CA LEU A 363 26.57 11.87 8.44
C LEU A 363 27.67 12.82 8.93
N SER A 364 28.93 12.52 8.65
CA SER A 364 30.04 13.46 8.87
C SER A 364 29.91 14.71 7.99
N GLN A 365 30.59 15.79 8.35
CA GLN A 365 30.56 17.03 7.55
C GLN A 365 31.08 16.81 6.13
N ALA A 366 32.14 16.01 5.97
CA ALA A 366 32.67 15.66 4.66
C ALA A 366 31.69 14.86 3.82
N ALA A 367 30.99 13.88 4.40
CA ALA A 367 29.96 13.12 3.72
C ALA A 367 28.78 14.00 3.26
N ARG A 368 28.33 14.95 4.11
CA ARG A 368 27.27 15.90 3.74
C ARG A 368 27.67 16.78 2.55
N GLN A 369 28.90 17.30 2.56
CA GLN A 369 29.42 18.10 1.44
C GLN A 369 29.52 17.31 0.14
N ALA A 370 29.92 16.04 0.19
CA ALA A 370 29.96 15.16 -0.97
C ALA A 370 28.54 14.97 -1.55
N LEU A 371 27.53 14.72 -0.69
CA LEU A 371 26.14 14.60 -1.13
C LEU A 371 25.61 15.88 -1.80
N LEU A 372 25.98 17.06 -1.29
CA LEU A 372 25.54 18.35 -1.84
C LEU A 372 26.18 18.70 -3.20
N ARG A 373 27.43 18.23 -3.44
CA ARG A 373 28.17 18.49 -4.67
C ARG A 373 27.77 17.57 -5.82
N TYR A 374 27.21 16.42 -5.53
CA TYR A 374 26.90 15.44 -6.55
C TYR A 374 25.62 15.79 -7.32
N GLY A 375 25.61 15.53 -8.62
CA GLY A 375 24.56 15.95 -9.52
C GLY A 375 23.27 15.12 -9.51
N TRP A 376 23.27 13.98 -8.84
CA TRP A 376 22.13 13.07 -8.67
C TRP A 376 21.38 12.74 -9.97
N PRO A 377 22.02 12.13 -10.99
CA PRO A 377 21.33 11.79 -12.25
C PRO A 377 20.14 10.84 -12.03
N GLY A 378 20.17 9.98 -11.05
CA GLY A 378 19.05 9.11 -10.64
C GLY A 378 18.13 9.73 -9.59
N ASN A 379 18.30 11.03 -9.28
CA ASN A 379 17.47 11.78 -8.36
C ASN A 379 17.31 11.13 -6.97
N VAL A 380 16.11 11.20 -6.38
CA VAL A 380 15.79 10.63 -5.06
C VAL A 380 15.91 9.10 -5.04
N ARG A 381 15.68 8.44 -6.18
CA ARG A 381 15.87 6.97 -6.29
C ARG A 381 17.33 6.57 -6.08
N GLU A 382 18.26 7.31 -6.66
CA GLU A 382 19.71 7.10 -6.46
C GLU A 382 20.11 7.43 -5.02
N LEU A 383 19.65 8.57 -4.50
CA LEU A 383 19.90 8.96 -3.10
C LEU A 383 19.41 7.88 -2.13
N ARG A 384 18.23 7.31 -2.35
CA ARG A 384 17.68 6.21 -1.52
C ARG A 384 18.62 5.00 -1.52
N ASN A 385 19.03 4.56 -2.71
CA ASN A 385 19.94 3.40 -2.84
C ASN A 385 21.27 3.64 -2.12
N VAL A 386 21.81 4.87 -2.20
CA VAL A 386 23.03 5.25 -1.46
C VAL A 386 22.81 5.20 0.05
N MET A 387 21.69 5.75 0.54
CA MET A 387 21.37 5.76 1.97
C MET A 387 21.10 4.36 2.52
N GLU A 388 20.44 3.48 1.76
CA GLU A 388 20.25 2.07 2.14
C GLU A 388 21.57 1.33 2.26
N ARG A 389 22.49 1.52 1.29
CA ARG A 389 23.82 0.95 1.36
C ARG A 389 24.61 1.45 2.57
N VAL A 390 24.58 2.75 2.80
CA VAL A 390 25.30 3.40 3.92
C VAL A 390 24.73 2.96 5.27
N ALA A 391 23.40 2.83 5.40
CA ALA A 391 22.75 2.32 6.61
C ALA A 391 23.26 0.92 7.00
N LEU A 392 23.44 0.05 6.00
CA LEU A 392 23.95 -1.30 6.20
C LEU A 392 25.43 -1.32 6.60
N LEU A 393 26.27 -0.50 5.92
CA LEU A 393 27.72 -0.49 6.13
C LEU A 393 28.14 0.23 7.42
N ALA A 394 27.44 1.31 7.79
CA ALA A 394 27.80 2.13 8.93
C ALA A 394 27.30 1.61 10.28
N ALA A 395 26.24 0.80 10.32
CA ALA A 395 25.73 0.08 11.51
C ALA A 395 25.79 0.93 12.81
N GLY A 396 25.21 2.15 12.79
CA GLY A 396 25.12 3.04 13.97
C GLY A 396 26.35 3.93 14.23
N ARG A 397 27.45 3.80 13.50
CA ARG A 397 28.60 4.71 13.57
C ARG A 397 28.44 5.92 12.66
N GLU A 398 29.33 6.90 12.77
CA GLU A 398 29.37 8.03 11.86
C GLU A 398 29.77 7.60 10.44
N VAL A 399 29.04 8.08 9.44
CA VAL A 399 29.27 7.88 8.01
C VAL A 399 30.36 8.83 7.53
N THR A 400 31.42 8.28 6.98
CA THR A 400 32.54 9.02 6.41
C THR A 400 32.50 8.98 4.87
N LEU A 401 33.43 9.70 4.21
CA LEU A 401 33.57 9.62 2.75
C LEU A 401 33.86 8.20 2.24
N ALA A 402 34.58 7.39 3.03
CA ALA A 402 34.93 6.02 2.66
C ALA A 402 33.71 5.09 2.58
N ASP A 403 32.60 5.46 3.20
CA ASP A 403 31.34 4.70 3.18
C ASP A 403 30.48 5.03 1.97
N LEU A 404 30.76 6.16 1.31
CA LEU A 404 30.03 6.61 0.13
C LEU A 404 30.52 5.89 -1.14
N PRO A 405 29.66 5.73 -2.16
CA PRO A 405 30.11 5.23 -3.46
C PRO A 405 31.20 6.10 -4.08
N PRO A 406 32.18 5.52 -4.81
CA PRO A 406 33.28 6.26 -5.43
C PRO A 406 32.82 7.41 -6.36
N ALA A 407 31.66 7.28 -6.99
CA ALA A 407 31.10 8.33 -7.84
C ALA A 407 30.81 9.64 -7.08
N LEU A 408 30.50 9.58 -5.79
CA LEU A 408 30.26 10.77 -4.95
C LEU A 408 31.57 11.37 -4.42
N THR A 409 32.67 10.62 -4.41
CA THR A 409 33.96 11.03 -3.87
C THR A 409 34.99 11.42 -4.95
N ALA A 410 34.75 11.02 -6.22
CA ALA A 410 35.67 11.26 -7.35
C ALA A 410 35.91 12.74 -7.69
N GLY A 411 35.15 13.69 -7.12
CA GLY A 411 35.37 15.13 -7.26
C GLY A 411 36.46 15.70 -6.35
N GLU A 412 36.96 14.96 -5.33
CA GLU A 412 38.00 15.47 -4.39
C GLU A 412 39.41 15.17 -4.84
N ASP A 413 39.66 14.14 -5.65
CA ASP A 413 40.99 13.77 -6.12
C ASP A 413 41.53 14.70 -7.23
N ALA A 414 40.65 15.40 -7.96
CA ALA A 414 41.08 16.37 -8.98
C ALA A 414 41.67 17.69 -8.39
N GLY A 415 41.41 17.97 -7.12
CA GLY A 415 41.92 19.17 -6.43
C GLY A 415 43.21 18.95 -5.60
N ARG A 416 43.65 17.70 -5.46
CA ARG A 416 44.87 17.37 -4.70
C ARG A 416 46.13 17.10 -5.55
N MET A 417 45.97 17.14 -6.88
CA MET A 417 47.10 16.98 -7.82
C MET A 417 47.35 18.26 -8.66
N ALA A 418 47.00 19.44 -8.17
CA ALA A 418 47.38 20.71 -8.77
C ALA A 418 48.15 21.59 -7.78
#